data_1b1b396e50fef103b8403f408404bc09
#
_entry.id   1b1b396e50fef103b8403f408404bc09
#
_cell.length_a   1.000
_cell.length_b   1.000
_cell.length_c   1.000
_cell.angle_alpha   90.00
_cell.angle_beta   90.00
_cell.angle_gamma   90.00
#
_symmetry.space_group_name_H-M   'P 1'
#
loop_
_entity.id
_entity.type
_entity.pdbx_description
1 polymer ?
#
loop_
_entity_poly.entity_id
_entity_poly.type
_entity_poly.pdbx_seq_one_letter_code
_entity_poly.pdbx_strand_id
1 'polypeptide(L)'
;MSVMSSVLLRMNPTVTWKLDDLVGPGTSLRGKITASFTELVEVFGEPNIGASDKVFNEWAIEFRVPIEDDGMGDVDDYDTIDATIYDWKEPHESASQYGNYGWHIGGRDHRSVELVYEALGYSPSYAMRL
;
A
#
# COMPACT_ATOMS: atom_id res chain seq x y z
N MET A 1 -10.05 -10.11 24.50
CA MET A 1 -8.79 -10.18 24.65
C MET A 1 -7.96 -9.00 24.40
N SER A 2 -8.45 -7.90 24.85
CA SER A 2 -7.76 -6.64 24.68
C SER A 2 -6.37 -6.62 25.29
N VAL A 3 -6.15 -7.34 26.38
CA VAL A 3 -4.85 -7.37 27.03
C VAL A 3 -3.80 -7.98 26.11
N MET A 4 -4.12 -9.10 25.48
CA MET A 4 -3.20 -9.73 24.54
C MET A 4 -2.92 -8.84 23.36
N SER A 5 -3.97 -8.22 22.81
CA SER A 5 -3.79 -7.32 21.69
C SER A 5 -2.89 -6.15 22.04
N SER A 6 -3.05 -5.58 23.23
CA SER A 6 -2.21 -4.48 23.66
C SER A 6 -0.75 -4.88 23.79
N VAL A 7 -0.51 -6.05 24.33
CA VAL A 7 0.86 -6.55 24.47
C VAL A 7 1.48 -6.76 23.10
N LEU A 8 0.76 -7.39 22.19
CA LEU A 8 1.26 -7.64 20.85
C LEU A 8 1.55 -6.33 20.12
N LEU A 9 0.68 -5.34 20.25
CA LEU A 9 0.91 -4.05 19.60
C LEU A 9 2.17 -3.37 20.10
N ARG A 10 2.47 -3.50 21.38
CA ARG A 10 3.70 -2.91 21.92
C ARG A 10 4.95 -3.65 21.48
N MET A 11 4.84 -4.96 21.31
CA MET A 11 5.98 -5.78 20.91
C MET A 11 6.21 -5.74 19.41
N ASN A 12 5.18 -5.41 18.66
CA ASN A 12 5.24 -5.36 17.20
C ASN A 12 4.93 -3.94 16.75
N PRO A 13 5.94 -3.10 16.61
CA PRO A 13 5.73 -1.72 16.17
C PRO A 13 4.91 -1.69 14.90
N THR A 14 3.98 -0.78 14.85
CA THR A 14 3.01 -0.71 13.78
C THR A 14 3.59 -0.04 12.54
N VAL A 15 3.38 -0.65 11.39
CA VAL A 15 3.62 0.00 10.11
C VAL A 15 2.58 1.10 9.95
N THR A 16 3.03 2.27 9.53
CA THR A 16 2.14 3.39 9.23
C THR A 16 2.29 3.77 7.77
N TRP A 17 1.33 4.54 7.26
CA TRP A 17 1.39 5.01 5.88
C TRP A 17 0.67 6.33 5.74
N LYS A 18 1.02 7.02 4.66
CA LYS A 18 0.35 8.26 4.28
C LYS A 18 0.40 8.40 2.77
N LEU A 19 -0.52 9.16 2.22
CA LEU A 19 -0.44 9.53 0.81
C LEU A 19 0.67 10.56 0.64
N ASP A 20 1.43 10.43 -0.45
CA ASP A 20 2.54 11.34 -0.73
C ASP A 20 2.69 11.48 -2.23
N ASP A 21 2.39 12.65 -2.75
CA ASP A 21 2.40 12.91 -4.19
C ASP A 21 3.80 12.81 -4.80
N LEU A 22 4.83 12.83 -3.98
CA LEU A 22 6.21 12.73 -4.46
C LEU A 22 6.65 11.29 -4.68
N VAL A 23 5.87 10.32 -4.22
CA VAL A 23 6.09 8.92 -4.49
C VAL A 23 5.62 8.64 -5.92
N GLY A 24 6.29 7.77 -6.60
CA GLY A 24 5.89 7.36 -7.94
C GLY A 24 7.04 7.37 -8.91
N PRO A 25 7.78 8.48 -9.08
CA PRO A 25 8.93 8.45 -9.99
C PRO A 25 9.91 7.35 -9.58
N GLY A 26 10.31 6.54 -10.54
CA GLY A 26 11.25 5.46 -10.28
C GLY A 26 10.61 4.17 -9.80
N THR A 27 9.30 4.12 -9.65
CA THR A 27 8.61 2.86 -9.34
C THR A 27 8.29 2.12 -10.63
N SER A 28 8.11 0.82 -10.52
CA SER A 28 7.69 -0.02 -11.64
C SER A 28 6.71 -1.06 -11.14
N LEU A 29 6.02 -1.70 -12.07
CA LEU A 29 5.02 -2.72 -11.73
C LEU A 29 5.66 -3.85 -10.95
N ARG A 30 5.11 -4.16 -9.78
CA ARG A 30 5.62 -5.20 -8.89
C ARG A 30 4.60 -6.29 -8.58
N GLY A 31 3.33 -6.01 -8.72
CA GLY A 31 2.31 -6.99 -8.44
C GLY A 31 0.92 -6.46 -8.71
N LYS A 32 -0.07 -7.21 -8.26
CA LYS A 32 -1.48 -6.87 -8.43
C LYS A 32 -2.26 -7.22 -7.18
N ILE A 33 -3.40 -6.56 -7.02
CA ILE A 33 -4.32 -6.90 -5.94
C ILE A 33 -5.74 -6.74 -6.43
N THR A 34 -6.60 -7.67 -6.03
CA THR A 34 -8.03 -7.57 -6.33
C THR A 34 -8.73 -6.96 -5.12
N ALA A 35 -9.32 -5.82 -5.30
CA ALA A 35 -9.98 -5.10 -4.22
C ALA A 35 -10.98 -4.11 -4.84
N SER A 36 -11.91 -3.62 -4.05
CA SER A 36 -12.83 -2.60 -4.54
C SER A 36 -12.24 -1.21 -4.34
N PHE A 37 -12.66 -0.28 -5.19
CA PHE A 37 -12.30 1.13 -5.03
C PHE A 37 -12.66 1.62 -3.62
N THR A 38 -13.84 1.23 -3.13
CA THR A 38 -14.30 1.62 -1.81
C THR A 38 -13.35 1.15 -0.70
N GLU A 39 -12.87 -0.08 -0.79
CA GLU A 39 -11.89 -0.58 0.17
C GLU A 39 -10.62 0.26 0.18
N LEU A 40 -10.14 0.61 -1.01
CA LEU A 40 -8.92 1.40 -1.12
C LEU A 40 -9.12 2.80 -0.52
N VAL A 41 -10.28 3.41 -0.76
CA VAL A 41 -10.60 4.72 -0.20
C VAL A 41 -10.69 4.63 1.33
N GLU A 42 -11.30 3.59 1.86
CA GLU A 42 -11.43 3.43 3.31
C GLU A 42 -10.08 3.31 3.99
N VAL A 43 -9.12 2.66 3.37
CA VAL A 43 -7.81 2.42 3.98
C VAL A 43 -6.84 3.56 3.68
N PHE A 44 -6.79 4.03 2.45
CA PHE A 44 -5.78 4.99 2.00
C PHE A 44 -6.31 6.41 1.77
N GLY A 45 -7.63 6.59 1.69
CA GLY A 45 -8.22 7.86 1.32
C GLY A 45 -8.45 7.94 -0.19
N GLU A 46 -8.86 9.10 -0.66
CA GLU A 46 -9.09 9.29 -2.09
C GLU A 46 -7.79 9.21 -2.88
N PRO A 47 -7.85 8.78 -4.15
CA PRO A 47 -6.64 8.81 -4.98
C PRO A 47 -6.01 10.19 -4.99
N ASN A 48 -4.71 10.25 -4.84
CA ASN A 48 -4.00 11.53 -4.71
C ASN A 48 -3.21 11.94 -5.95
N ILE A 49 -3.13 11.08 -6.96
CA ILE A 49 -2.42 11.40 -8.20
C ILE A 49 -3.44 11.64 -9.30
N GLY A 50 -3.26 12.72 -10.03
CA GLY A 50 -4.17 13.06 -11.12
C GLY A 50 -4.08 12.07 -12.28
N ALA A 51 -5.14 12.02 -13.07
CA ALA A 51 -5.22 11.11 -14.19
C ALA A 51 -4.11 11.38 -15.21
N SER A 52 -3.65 10.33 -15.84
CA SER A 52 -2.65 10.41 -16.90
C SER A 52 -3.18 9.69 -18.14
N ASP A 53 -2.32 9.51 -19.15
CA ASP A 53 -2.73 8.92 -20.42
C ASP A 53 -3.39 7.54 -20.26
N LYS A 54 -2.86 6.72 -19.36
CA LYS A 54 -3.30 5.33 -19.20
C LYS A 54 -3.86 5.00 -17.82
N VAL A 55 -3.90 5.97 -16.92
CA VAL A 55 -4.30 5.76 -15.53
C VAL A 55 -5.29 6.82 -15.13
N PHE A 56 -6.45 6.40 -14.63
CA PHE A 56 -7.47 7.32 -14.13
C PHE A 56 -7.41 7.49 -12.63
N ASN A 57 -7.21 6.40 -11.90
CA ASN A 57 -7.23 6.42 -10.44
C ASN A 57 -5.92 5.87 -9.93
N GLU A 58 -5.21 6.67 -9.14
CA GLU A 58 -3.90 6.27 -8.63
C GLU A 58 -3.68 6.81 -7.23
N TRP A 59 -3.17 5.94 -6.37
CA TRP A 59 -2.69 6.29 -5.03
C TRP A 59 -1.18 6.18 -5.02
N ALA A 60 -0.52 7.18 -4.47
CA ALA A 60 0.91 7.13 -4.21
C ALA A 60 1.08 7.18 -2.69
N ILE A 61 1.73 6.17 -2.13
CA ILE A 61 1.73 5.90 -0.70
C ILE A 61 3.15 5.74 -0.20
N GLU A 62 3.44 6.36 0.94
CA GLU A 62 4.69 6.13 1.65
C GLU A 62 4.39 5.29 2.87
N PHE A 63 4.97 4.10 2.94
CA PHE A 63 4.90 3.25 4.13
C PHE A 63 6.12 3.48 4.99
N ARG A 64 5.92 3.51 6.30
CA ARG A 64 7.00 3.58 7.28
C ARG A 64 7.00 2.31 8.06
N VAL A 65 8.10 1.56 7.93
CA VAL A 65 8.26 0.24 8.53
C VAL A 65 9.32 0.35 9.62
N PRO A 66 8.95 0.18 10.89
CA PRO A 66 9.93 0.25 11.97
C PRO A 66 11.06 -0.76 11.75
N ILE A 67 12.28 -0.32 11.96
CA ILE A 67 13.44 -1.20 11.88
C ILE A 67 13.56 -1.89 13.22
N GLU A 68 13.56 -3.24 13.19
CA GLU A 68 13.81 -4.01 14.38
C GLU A 68 15.28 -3.88 14.72
N ASP A 69 15.57 -3.43 15.93
CA ASP A 69 16.94 -3.32 16.35
C ASP A 69 17.28 -4.45 17.32
N ASP A 70 18.50 -4.47 17.79
CA ASP A 70 18.98 -5.51 18.68
C ASP A 70 18.69 -5.21 20.15
N GLY A 71 17.75 -4.32 20.41
CA GLY A 71 17.42 -3.92 21.77
C GLY A 71 18.22 -2.74 22.27
N MET A 72 19.14 -2.27 21.46
CA MET A 72 20.00 -1.14 21.83
C MET A 72 19.64 0.10 21.04
N GLY A 73 18.83 -0.06 20.03
CA GLY A 73 18.65 0.97 19.04
C GLY A 73 17.60 2.00 19.35
N ASP A 74 17.48 2.89 18.43
CA ASP A 74 16.54 3.99 18.47
C ASP A 74 15.18 3.51 17.95
N VAL A 75 14.16 3.60 18.80
CA VAL A 75 12.80 3.17 18.41
C VAL A 75 12.21 4.06 17.31
N ASP A 76 12.85 5.17 17.00
CA ASP A 76 12.37 6.06 15.96
C ASP A 76 12.88 5.71 14.57
N ASP A 77 13.76 4.73 14.46
CA ASP A 77 14.28 4.31 13.16
C ASP A 77 13.23 3.52 12.38
N TYR A 78 13.13 3.81 11.12
CA TYR A 78 12.24 3.08 10.23
C TYR A 78 12.74 3.17 8.79
N ASP A 79 12.32 2.17 7.99
CA ASP A 79 12.51 2.19 6.54
C ASP A 79 11.30 2.86 5.90
N THR A 80 11.54 3.56 4.81
CA THR A 80 10.48 4.15 4.00
C THR A 80 10.34 3.32 2.74
N ILE A 81 9.14 2.80 2.51
CA ILE A 81 8.84 1.96 1.35
C ILE A 81 7.74 2.64 0.56
N ASP A 82 8.01 2.91 -0.70
CA ASP A 82 7.05 3.56 -1.60
C ASP A 82 6.20 2.53 -2.32
N ALA A 83 4.92 2.83 -2.49
CA ALA A 83 4.02 2.00 -3.27
C ALA A 83 3.05 2.87 -4.05
N THR A 84 2.66 2.41 -5.24
CA THR A 84 1.56 3.01 -5.98
C THR A 84 0.52 1.95 -6.24
N ILE A 85 -0.74 2.37 -6.30
CA ILE A 85 -1.85 1.49 -6.66
C ILE A 85 -2.60 2.21 -7.77
N TYR A 86 -2.84 1.55 -8.89
CA TYR A 86 -3.43 2.24 -10.03
C TYR A 86 -4.21 1.30 -10.93
N ASP A 87 -5.21 1.86 -11.64
CA ASP A 87 -5.88 1.17 -12.73
C ASP A 87 -5.02 1.28 -14.00
N TRP A 88 -5.40 0.57 -15.04
CA TRP A 88 -4.54 0.55 -16.23
C TRP A 88 -5.36 0.40 -17.51
N LYS A 89 -5.26 1.39 -18.38
CA LYS A 89 -5.85 1.37 -19.72
C LYS A 89 -7.36 1.15 -19.73
N GLU A 90 -8.03 1.66 -18.72
CA GLU A 90 -9.49 1.54 -18.68
C GLU A 90 -10.14 2.54 -19.65
N PRO A 91 -11.35 2.24 -20.12
CA PRO A 91 -12.01 3.14 -21.09
C PRO A 91 -12.49 4.45 -20.47
N HIS A 92 -12.74 4.48 -19.16
CA HIS A 92 -13.16 5.69 -18.47
C HIS A 92 -12.88 5.57 -16.98
N GLU A 93 -12.96 6.70 -16.29
CA GLU A 93 -12.57 6.82 -14.88
C GLU A 93 -13.31 5.85 -13.96
N SER A 94 -14.59 5.64 -14.22
CA SER A 94 -15.39 4.82 -13.31
C SER A 94 -15.27 3.33 -13.57
N ALA A 95 -14.57 2.91 -14.62
CA ALA A 95 -14.49 1.48 -14.96
C ALA A 95 -13.87 0.66 -13.83
N SER A 96 -12.90 1.22 -13.11
CA SER A 96 -12.24 0.53 -11.99
C SER A 96 -12.95 0.75 -10.66
N GLN A 97 -14.04 1.54 -10.64
CA GLN A 97 -14.71 1.93 -9.39
C GLN A 97 -15.89 1.05 -9.04
N TYR A 98 -16.26 0.10 -9.89
CA TYR A 98 -17.40 -0.77 -9.67
C TYR A 98 -16.94 -2.17 -9.27
N GLY A 99 -17.40 -2.64 -8.11
CA GLY A 99 -17.06 -3.98 -7.65
C GLY A 99 -15.58 -4.18 -7.45
N ASN A 100 -15.15 -5.42 -7.46
CA ASN A 100 -13.73 -5.73 -7.33
C ASN A 100 -13.00 -5.51 -8.64
N TYR A 101 -11.79 -5.00 -8.54
CA TYR A 101 -10.97 -4.68 -9.69
C TYR A 101 -9.56 -5.19 -9.45
N GLY A 102 -8.85 -5.58 -10.50
CA GLY A 102 -7.47 -6.01 -10.42
C GLY A 102 -6.53 -4.82 -10.53
N TRP A 103 -6.17 -4.22 -9.41
CA TRP A 103 -5.30 -3.05 -9.36
C TRP A 103 -3.85 -3.44 -9.55
N HIS A 104 -3.12 -2.61 -10.27
CA HIS A 104 -1.67 -2.74 -10.36
C HIS A 104 -1.02 -2.13 -9.12
N ILE A 105 0.06 -2.75 -8.67
CA ILE A 105 0.86 -2.21 -7.57
C ILE A 105 2.25 -1.95 -8.10
N GLY A 106 2.69 -0.69 -7.99
CA GLY A 106 4.03 -0.29 -8.35
C GLY A 106 4.89 -0.09 -7.11
N GLY A 107 6.19 -0.16 -7.29
CA GLY A 107 7.12 0.06 -6.21
C GLY A 107 8.55 -0.18 -6.65
N ARG A 108 9.45 -0.17 -5.67
CA ARG A 108 10.87 -0.38 -5.93
C ARG A 108 11.31 -1.80 -5.63
N ASP A 109 10.53 -2.54 -4.82
CA ASP A 109 10.79 -3.96 -4.54
C ASP A 109 9.50 -4.63 -4.09
N HIS A 110 9.61 -5.91 -3.75
CA HIS A 110 8.44 -6.72 -3.38
C HIS A 110 7.74 -6.28 -2.11
N ARG A 111 8.41 -5.55 -1.24
CA ARG A 111 7.80 -5.12 0.00
C ARG A 111 6.61 -4.20 -0.26
N SER A 112 6.63 -3.46 -1.37
CA SER A 112 5.51 -2.61 -1.75
C SER A 112 4.23 -3.43 -1.87
N VAL A 113 4.30 -4.60 -2.49
CA VAL A 113 3.14 -5.47 -2.68
C VAL A 113 2.65 -6.01 -1.34
N GLU A 114 3.57 -6.53 -0.54
CA GLU A 114 3.22 -7.11 0.75
C GLU A 114 2.59 -6.09 1.69
N LEU A 115 3.12 -4.87 1.70
CA LEU A 115 2.59 -3.81 2.56
C LEU A 115 1.18 -3.37 2.15
N VAL A 116 0.91 -3.31 0.85
CA VAL A 116 -0.44 -2.99 0.38
C VAL A 116 -1.42 -4.07 0.83
N TYR A 117 -1.05 -5.34 0.69
CA TYR A 117 -1.91 -6.44 1.15
C TYR A 117 -2.15 -6.35 2.65
N GLU A 118 -1.10 -6.11 3.43
CA GLU A 118 -1.24 -6.01 4.87
C GLU A 118 -2.11 -4.84 5.30
N ALA A 119 -1.96 -3.70 4.64
CA ALA A 119 -2.74 -2.51 4.96
C ALA A 119 -4.25 -2.77 4.75
N LEU A 120 -4.59 -3.58 3.76
CA LEU A 120 -5.98 -3.92 3.48
C LEU A 120 -6.49 -5.07 4.33
N GLY A 121 -5.63 -5.67 5.16
CA GLY A 121 -6.02 -6.82 5.97
C GLY A 121 -6.02 -8.13 5.21
N TYR A 122 -5.40 -8.18 4.05
CA TYR A 122 -5.27 -9.39 3.26
C TYR A 122 -4.01 -10.12 3.66
N SER A 123 -4.01 -11.44 3.53
CA SER A 123 -2.83 -12.22 3.86
C SER A 123 -1.72 -11.97 2.84
N PRO A 124 -0.51 -11.59 3.29
CA PRO A 124 0.61 -11.41 2.36
C PRO A 124 0.97 -12.68 1.59
N SER A 125 0.59 -13.85 2.10
CA SER A 125 0.89 -15.11 1.41
C SER A 125 0.11 -15.23 0.10
N TYR A 126 -0.93 -14.44 -0.09
CA TYR A 126 -1.69 -14.41 -1.34
C TYR A 126 -1.24 -13.29 -2.27
N ALA A 127 -0.18 -12.56 -1.91
CA ALA A 127 0.26 -11.42 -2.71
C ALA A 127 0.71 -11.89 -4.10
N MET A 128 0.12 -11.29 -5.13
CA MET A 128 0.47 -11.59 -6.51
C MET A 128 1.65 -10.69 -6.92
N ARG A 129 2.82 -11.28 -6.99
CA ARG A 129 4.05 -10.57 -7.37
C ARG A 129 4.36 -10.83 -8.83
N LEU A 130 4.92 -9.82 -9.46
CA LEU A 130 5.30 -9.89 -10.87
C LEU A 130 6.77 -9.59 -11.05
#